data_73036905b81280ebcfe88c759340ff9a
#
_entry.id   73036905b81280ebcfe88c759340ff9a
#
_cell.length_a   1.000
_cell.length_b   1.000
_cell.length_c   1.000
_cell.angle_alpha   90.00
_cell.angle_beta   90.00
_cell.angle_gamma   90.00
#
_symmetry.space_group_name_H-M   'P 1'
#
loop_
_entity.id
_entity.type
_entity.pdbx_description
1 polymer ?
#
loop_
_entity_poly.entity_id
_entity_poly.type
_entity_poly.pdbx_seq_one_letter_code
_entity_poly.pdbx_strand_id
1 'polypeptide(L)'
;MGIVERLYEAAANAGLLVSAEVAGRTVSVGFLCIDDNLLDGLVRSAAYTMTYPLSLLPDLEAGHTVVIAGQTYQVRDVRAIGDGTERRADLTRL
;
A
#
# COMPACT_ATOMS: atom_id res chain seq x y z
N MET A 1 -17.07 -11.35 7.51
CA MET A 1 -15.69 -11.03 7.13
C MET A 1 -15.32 -11.75 5.85
N GLY A 2 -14.77 -11.05 4.88
CA GLY A 2 -14.44 -11.62 3.59
C GLY A 2 -13.15 -12.45 3.61
N ILE A 3 -12.93 -13.19 2.52
CA ILE A 3 -11.73 -14.01 2.40
C ILE A 3 -10.46 -13.16 2.29
N VAL A 4 -10.54 -11.99 1.67
CA VAL A 4 -9.41 -11.08 1.54
C VAL A 4 -8.94 -10.61 2.91
N GLU A 5 -9.87 -10.22 3.79
CA GLU A 5 -9.53 -9.80 5.15
C GLU A 5 -8.85 -10.93 5.94
N ARG A 6 -9.32 -12.15 5.75
CA ARG A 6 -8.68 -13.32 6.39
C ARG A 6 -7.28 -13.56 5.89
N LEU A 7 -7.05 -13.40 4.60
CA LEU A 7 -5.72 -13.55 4.02
C LEU A 7 -4.77 -12.49 4.57
N TYR A 8 -5.22 -11.26 4.69
CA TYR A 8 -4.40 -10.20 5.27
C TYR A 8 -4.12 -10.43 6.73
N GLU A 9 -5.10 -10.88 7.49
CA GLU A 9 -4.90 -11.20 8.90
C GLU A 9 -3.87 -12.31 9.07
N ALA A 10 -3.97 -13.38 8.29
CA ALA A 10 -3.01 -14.47 8.32
C ALA A 10 -1.62 -14.01 7.92
N ALA A 11 -1.51 -13.17 6.87
CA ALA A 11 -0.24 -12.63 6.44
C ALA A 11 0.38 -11.70 7.49
N ALA A 12 -0.44 -10.90 8.16
CA ALA A 12 0.04 -10.04 9.25
C ALA A 12 0.60 -10.87 10.40
N ASN A 13 -0.10 -11.94 10.78
CA ASN A 13 0.35 -12.83 11.85
C ASN A 13 1.64 -13.55 11.49
N ALA A 14 1.88 -13.78 10.21
CA ALA A 14 3.10 -14.40 9.71
C ALA A 14 4.24 -13.40 9.47
N GLY A 15 4.02 -12.11 9.70
CA GLY A 15 5.02 -11.08 9.49
C GLY A 15 5.23 -10.70 8.03
N LEU A 16 4.27 -11.00 7.15
CA LEU A 16 4.38 -10.73 5.72
C LEU A 16 3.88 -9.34 5.35
N LEU A 17 3.23 -8.64 6.26
CA LEU A 17 2.70 -7.30 6.02
C LEU A 17 3.43 -6.28 6.88
N VAL A 18 3.33 -5.02 6.48
CA VAL A 18 3.88 -3.91 7.25
C VAL A 18 2.73 -3.07 7.81
N SER A 19 3.02 -2.35 8.89
CA SER A 19 2.04 -1.44 9.48
C SER A 19 2.07 -0.11 8.75
N ALA A 20 0.91 0.38 8.39
CA ALA A 20 0.74 1.70 7.79
C ALA A 20 -0.17 2.53 8.68
N GLU A 21 0.18 3.80 8.88
CA GLU A 21 -0.69 4.76 9.55
C GLU A 21 -1.41 5.59 8.51
N VAL A 22 -2.73 5.56 8.57
CA VAL A 22 -3.59 6.29 7.63
C VAL A 22 -4.67 6.97 8.44
N ALA A 23 -4.72 8.31 8.40
CA ALA A 23 -5.74 9.10 9.08
C ALA A 23 -5.86 8.76 10.58
N GLY A 24 -4.73 8.52 11.24
CA GLY A 24 -4.70 8.19 12.67
C GLY A 24 -5.02 6.74 12.99
N ARG A 25 -5.18 5.90 11.97
CA ARG A 25 -5.46 4.46 12.14
C ARG A 25 -4.26 3.66 11.68
N THR A 26 -3.97 2.57 12.38
CA THR A 26 -2.91 1.66 11.99
C THR A 26 -3.53 0.42 11.35
N VAL A 27 -3.09 0.10 10.14
CA VAL A 27 -3.57 -1.07 9.39
C VAL A 27 -2.38 -1.85 8.85
N SER A 28 -2.56 -3.15 8.66
CA SER A 28 -1.55 -4.00 8.05
C SER A 28 -1.78 -4.05 6.55
N VAL A 29 -0.74 -3.75 5.78
CA VAL A 29 -0.83 -3.67 4.32
C VAL A 29 0.34 -4.41 3.67
N GLY A 30 0.14 -4.85 2.44
CA GLY A 30 1.23 -5.32 1.60
C GLY A 30 1.96 -4.11 1.03
N PHE A 31 3.27 -4.07 1.14
CA PHE A 31 4.06 -2.96 0.65
C PHE A 31 5.17 -3.47 -0.25
N LEU A 32 5.28 -2.88 -1.42
CA LEU A 32 6.29 -3.25 -2.41
C LEU A 32 7.00 -2.01 -2.90
N CYS A 33 8.32 -2.06 -2.86
CA CYS A 33 9.17 -1.03 -3.45
C CYS A 33 9.85 -1.63 -4.66
N ILE A 34 9.59 -1.07 -5.83
CA ILE A 34 10.27 -1.45 -7.05
C ILE A 34 11.26 -0.36 -7.39
N ASP A 35 12.54 -0.70 -7.32
CA ASP A 35 13.61 0.23 -7.66
C ASP A 35 13.98 0.00 -9.11
N ASP A 36 13.61 0.93 -9.96
CA ASP A 36 13.87 0.83 -11.39
C ASP A 36 15.17 1.53 -11.74
N ASN A 37 16.24 0.76 -11.69
CA ASN A 37 17.58 1.23 -12.04
C ASN A 37 17.96 0.95 -13.47
N LEU A 38 17.03 0.47 -14.27
CA LEU A 38 17.38 -0.23 -15.48
C LEU A 38 17.70 0.66 -16.65
N LEU A 39 17.29 1.91 -16.59
CA LEU A 39 17.40 2.76 -17.77
C LEU A 39 18.58 3.68 -17.65
N ASP A 40 19.74 3.16 -18.03
CA ASP A 40 20.92 3.96 -18.34
C ASP A 40 21.42 4.85 -17.22
N GLY A 41 20.92 4.69 -16.01
CA GLY A 41 21.27 5.56 -14.92
C GLY A 41 20.76 6.99 -15.07
N LEU A 42 19.98 7.27 -16.10
CA LEU A 42 19.45 8.61 -16.33
C LEU A 42 18.22 8.92 -15.53
N VAL A 43 17.41 7.93 -15.23
CA VAL A 43 16.22 8.07 -14.43
C VAL A 43 16.27 7.07 -13.29
N ARG A 44 16.32 7.59 -12.08
CA ARG A 44 16.11 6.76 -10.90
C ARG A 44 14.75 7.09 -10.33
N SER A 45 13.82 6.21 -10.59
CA SER A 45 12.52 6.32 -9.95
C SER A 45 12.27 5.06 -9.16
N ALA A 46 11.95 5.21 -7.90
CA ALA A 46 11.45 4.12 -7.09
C ALA A 46 9.94 4.18 -7.12
N ALA A 47 9.32 3.08 -7.52
CA ALA A 47 7.88 2.95 -7.49
C ALA A 47 7.49 2.23 -6.20
N TYR A 48 6.58 2.81 -5.45
CA TYR A 48 6.07 2.22 -4.22
C TYR A 48 4.61 1.87 -4.42
N THR A 49 4.22 0.68 -4.00
CA THR A 49 2.83 0.25 -4.07
C THR A 49 2.41 -0.34 -2.74
N MET A 50 1.14 -0.15 -2.42
CA MET A 50 0.53 -0.66 -1.21
C MET A 50 -0.75 -1.39 -1.60
N THR A 51 -0.92 -2.62 -1.12
CA THR A 51 -2.17 -3.36 -1.30
C THR A 51 -2.86 -3.54 0.04
N TYR A 52 -4.17 -3.45 0.03
CA TYR A 52 -4.95 -3.51 1.25
C TYR A 52 -6.39 -3.94 0.96
N PRO A 53 -7.09 -4.55 1.94
CA PRO A 53 -8.51 -4.84 1.78
C PRO A 53 -9.31 -3.53 1.75
N LEU A 54 -10.24 -3.42 0.81
CA LEU A 54 -11.08 -2.24 0.68
C LEU A 54 -11.78 -1.90 2.01
N SER A 55 -12.22 -2.91 2.74
CA SER A 55 -12.96 -2.71 3.99
C SER A 55 -12.16 -2.00 5.08
N LEU A 56 -10.82 -2.07 5.03
CA LEU A 56 -9.99 -1.41 6.03
C LEU A 56 -9.81 0.07 5.74
N LEU A 57 -9.75 0.46 4.48
CA LEU A 57 -9.50 1.84 4.07
C LEU A 57 -10.44 2.21 2.92
N PRO A 58 -11.75 2.23 3.17
CA PRO A 58 -12.71 2.46 2.08
C PRO A 58 -12.64 3.88 1.52
N ASP A 59 -12.13 4.82 2.29
CA ASP A 59 -12.09 6.23 1.91
C ASP A 59 -10.74 6.69 1.37
N LEU A 60 -9.77 5.79 1.28
CA LEU A 60 -8.44 6.18 0.79
C LEU A 60 -8.49 6.51 -0.69
N GLU A 61 -7.95 7.66 -1.04
CA GLU A 61 -7.92 8.10 -2.43
C GLU A 61 -6.68 8.97 -2.69
N ALA A 62 -6.47 9.30 -3.96
CA ALA A 62 -5.33 10.11 -4.37
C ALA A 62 -5.30 11.45 -3.62
N GLY A 63 -4.10 11.84 -3.21
CA GLY A 63 -3.87 13.04 -2.43
C GLY A 63 -3.72 12.80 -0.94
N HIS A 64 -4.18 11.66 -0.44
CA HIS A 64 -3.98 11.31 0.96
C HIS A 64 -2.53 10.95 1.24
N THR A 65 -2.14 10.99 2.51
CA THR A 65 -0.80 10.58 2.93
C THR A 65 -0.90 9.36 3.84
N VAL A 66 0.12 8.51 3.75
CA VAL A 66 0.25 7.34 4.61
C VAL A 66 1.66 7.29 5.16
N VAL A 67 1.82 6.73 6.35
CA VAL A 67 3.14 6.55 6.98
C VAL A 67 3.42 5.07 7.09
N ILE A 68 4.49 4.62 6.47
CA ILE A 68 4.90 3.22 6.49
C ILE A 68 6.33 3.16 6.95
N ALA A 69 6.60 2.40 8.01
CA ALA A 69 7.93 2.24 8.59
C ALA A 69 8.61 3.57 8.90
N GLY A 70 7.84 4.55 9.37
CA GLY A 70 8.35 5.86 9.72
C GLY A 70 8.54 6.82 8.55
N GLN A 71 8.26 6.38 7.33
CA GLN A 71 8.40 7.19 6.13
C GLN A 71 7.03 7.60 5.60
N THR A 72 6.88 8.88 5.27
CA THR A 72 5.63 9.42 4.73
C THR A 72 5.59 9.27 3.22
N TYR A 73 4.45 8.82 2.72
CA TYR A 73 4.19 8.68 1.29
C TYR A 73 2.88 9.39 0.95
N GLN A 74 2.79 9.87 -0.28
CA GLN A 74 1.55 10.42 -0.79
C GLN A 74 0.92 9.42 -1.76
N VAL A 75 -0.38 9.21 -1.61
CA VAL A 75 -1.15 8.35 -2.51
C VAL A 75 -1.36 9.10 -3.83
N ARG A 76 -0.93 8.50 -4.92
CA ARG A 76 -1.07 9.09 -6.26
C ARG A 76 -2.29 8.56 -6.99
N ASP A 77 -2.59 7.29 -6.81
CA ASP A 77 -3.69 6.64 -7.49
C ASP A 77 -4.14 5.44 -6.68
N VAL A 78 -5.42 5.12 -6.76
CA VAL A 78 -6.00 3.95 -6.09
C VAL A 78 -6.85 3.22 -7.11
N ARG A 79 -6.63 1.92 -7.24
CA ARG A 79 -7.41 1.10 -8.17
C ARG A 79 -7.82 -0.21 -7.52
N ALA A 80 -8.97 -0.71 -7.94
CA ALA A 80 -9.43 -2.01 -7.52
C ALA A 80 -8.65 -3.10 -8.23
N ILE A 81 -8.34 -4.18 -7.51
CA ILE A 81 -7.69 -5.35 -8.07
C ILE A 81 -8.50 -6.60 -7.71
N GLY A 82 -8.27 -7.66 -8.47
CA GLY A 82 -9.02 -8.89 -8.28
C GLY A 82 -10.51 -8.67 -8.51
N ASP A 83 -11.32 -9.06 -7.55
CA ASP A 83 -12.77 -8.93 -7.62
C ASP A 83 -13.29 -7.61 -7.05
N GLY A 84 -12.38 -6.68 -6.71
CA GLY A 84 -12.73 -5.39 -6.15
C GLY A 84 -12.73 -5.32 -4.63
N THR A 85 -12.54 -6.44 -3.95
CA THR A 85 -12.46 -6.45 -2.48
C THR A 85 -11.09 -6.03 -1.97
N GLU A 86 -10.12 -5.98 -2.86
CA GLU A 86 -8.76 -5.55 -2.58
C GLU A 86 -8.42 -4.36 -3.46
N ARG A 87 -7.62 -3.44 -2.94
CA ARG A 87 -7.18 -2.26 -3.68
C ARG A 87 -5.67 -2.12 -3.65
N ARG A 88 -5.16 -1.45 -4.66
CA ARG A 88 -3.76 -1.13 -4.78
C ARG A 88 -3.61 0.39 -4.89
N ALA A 89 -2.76 0.95 -4.05
CA ALA A 89 -2.43 2.37 -4.08
C ALA A 89 -1.01 2.54 -4.60
N ASP A 90 -0.84 3.43 -5.56
CA ASP A 90 0.48 3.84 -6.03
C ASP A 90 0.93 5.02 -5.18
N LEU A 91 2.15 4.96 -4.66
CA LEU A 91 2.65 5.90 -3.68
C LEU A 91 3.89 6.64 -4.20
N THR A 92 4.03 7.88 -3.75
CA THR A 92 5.24 8.67 -3.94
C THR A 92 5.83 8.97 -2.58
N ARG A 93 7.10 8.71 -2.41
CA ARG A 93 7.82 9.05 -1.18
C ARG A 93 7.97 10.57 -1.08
N LEU A 94 7.62 11.10 0.07
CA LEU A 94 7.76 12.54 0.35
C LEU A 94 9.07 12.87 1.05
#